data_2273d1b9e67c9f452fea6b3bc973f29f
#
_entry.id   2273d1b9e67c9f452fea6b3bc973f29f
#
_cell.length_a   1.000
_cell.length_b   1.000
_cell.length_c   1.000
_cell.angle_alpha   90.00
_cell.angle_beta   90.00
_cell.angle_gamma   90.00
#
_symmetry.space_group_name_H-M   'P 1'
#
loop_
_entity.id
_entity.type
_entity.pdbx_description
1 polymer ?
#
loop_
_entity_poly.entity_id
_entity_poly.type
_entity_poly.pdbx_seq_one_letter_code
_entity_poly.pdbx_strand_id
1 'polypeptide(L)'
;MIRTTTTTITRLQRGETLHMPLDAHTTLQVAAGEVIVREPLRWLGDTVVAPVATLSEGRSHRLQNGGWVELRALGDSAEIRSHRPVSAVYAVYAAWQTLWRRATQGPLQHTDKKPA
;
A
#
# COMPACT_ATOMS: atom_id res chain seq x y z
N MET A 1 19.22 -0.90 -15.04
CA MET A 1 17.94 -1.33 -14.47
C MET A 1 17.20 -0.16 -13.89
N ILE A 2 15.97 0.00 -14.30
CA ILE A 2 15.18 1.11 -13.81
C ILE A 2 14.41 0.67 -12.59
N ARG A 3 14.56 1.40 -11.53
CA ARG A 3 13.86 1.08 -10.32
C ARG A 3 12.97 2.26 -9.97
N THR A 4 11.69 2.02 -9.93
CA THR A 4 10.73 3.05 -9.61
C THR A 4 10.19 2.81 -8.20
N THR A 5 10.12 3.86 -7.41
CA THR A 5 9.55 3.78 -6.08
C THR A 5 8.34 4.68 -6.01
N THR A 6 7.23 4.13 -5.56
CA THR A 6 6.03 4.91 -5.36
C THR A 6 5.94 5.26 -3.89
N THR A 7 5.77 6.54 -3.60
CA THR A 7 5.66 7.02 -2.23
C THR A 7 4.28 7.58 -2.00
N THR A 8 3.65 7.14 -0.93
CA THR A 8 2.33 7.64 -0.54
C THR A 8 2.43 8.17 0.88
N ILE A 9 1.83 9.32 1.12
CA ILE A 9 1.82 9.93 2.46
C ILE A 9 0.43 9.75 3.05
N THR A 10 0.39 9.22 4.26
CA THR A 10 -0.85 9.01 4.99
C THR A 10 -0.77 9.76 6.31
N ARG A 11 -1.80 10.52 6.64
CA ARG A 11 -1.87 11.24 7.90
C ARG A 11 -2.99 10.68 8.74
N LEU A 12 -2.69 10.43 10.01
CA LEU A 12 -3.64 9.92 10.96
C LEU A 12 -3.83 10.93 12.08
N GLN A 13 -5.06 11.09 12.50
CA GLN A 13 -5.37 11.95 13.64
C GLN A 13 -5.39 11.11 14.90
N ARG A 14 -5.48 11.77 16.03
CA ARG A 14 -5.47 11.11 17.32
C ARG A 14 -6.53 10.01 17.38
N GLY A 15 -6.10 8.82 17.73
CA GLY A 15 -7.01 7.69 17.89
C GLY A 15 -7.54 7.10 16.60
N GLU A 16 -7.14 7.66 15.48
CA GLU A 16 -7.63 7.17 14.20
C GLU A 16 -6.94 5.87 13.82
N THR A 17 -7.74 4.93 13.32
CA THR A 17 -7.23 3.66 12.83
C THR A 17 -7.58 3.56 11.35
N LEU A 18 -6.60 3.20 10.56
CA LEU A 18 -6.79 3.09 9.12
C LEU A 18 -6.42 1.68 8.67
N HIS A 19 -7.27 1.07 7.87
CA HIS A 19 -6.96 -0.22 7.25
C HIS A 19 -6.73 0.04 5.77
N MET A 20 -5.62 -0.43 5.27
CA MET A 20 -5.30 -0.23 3.86
C MET A 20 -4.58 -1.44 3.29
N PRO A 21 -4.81 -1.75 2.03
CA PRO A 21 -4.08 -2.84 1.40
C PRO A 21 -2.70 -2.36 1.00
N LEU A 22 -1.69 -3.12 1.37
CA LEU A 22 -0.31 -2.81 1.03
C LEU A 22 0.35 -4.05 0.45
N ASP A 23 1.26 -3.84 -0.47
CA ASP A 23 1.98 -4.94 -1.09
C ASP A 23 3.11 -5.43 -0.19
N ALA A 24 3.53 -6.66 -0.41
CA ALA A 24 4.70 -7.18 0.27
C ALA A 24 5.90 -6.30 -0.07
N HIS A 25 6.83 -6.21 0.86
CA HIS A 25 8.05 -5.41 0.72
C HIS A 25 7.83 -3.91 0.73
N THR A 26 6.61 -3.46 0.99
CA THR A 26 6.37 -2.03 1.20
C THR A 26 7.09 -1.62 2.49
N THR A 27 7.77 -0.49 2.46
CA THR A 27 8.42 0.05 3.65
C THR A 27 7.57 1.19 4.18
N LEU A 28 7.24 1.13 5.46
CA LEU A 28 6.50 2.18 6.13
C LEU A 28 7.50 2.97 6.97
N GLN A 29 7.50 4.28 6.81
CA GLN A 29 8.37 5.15 7.57
C GLN A 29 7.53 6.19 8.28
N VAL A 30 7.77 6.38 9.57
CA VAL A 30 7.04 7.37 10.33
C VAL A 30 7.76 8.69 10.22
N ALA A 31 7.14 9.66 9.58
CA ALA A 31 7.72 10.98 9.43
C ALA A 31 7.43 11.85 10.64
N ALA A 32 6.34 11.58 11.34
CA ALA A 32 5.98 12.35 12.55
C ALA A 32 5.08 11.49 13.41
N GLY A 33 5.23 11.59 14.72
CA GLY A 33 4.38 10.90 15.67
C GLY A 33 4.79 9.47 15.93
N GLU A 34 3.82 8.69 16.40
CA GLU A 34 4.04 7.28 16.70
C GLU A 34 2.88 6.48 16.15
N VAL A 35 3.16 5.30 15.62
CA VAL A 35 2.15 4.47 14.96
C VAL A 35 2.33 3.02 15.35
N ILE A 36 1.20 2.34 15.55
CA ILE A 36 1.22 0.89 15.68
C ILE A 36 0.84 0.33 14.33
N VAL A 37 1.65 -0.58 13.82
CA VAL A 37 1.41 -1.25 12.55
C VAL A 37 1.05 -2.69 12.86
N ARG A 38 -0.12 -3.13 12.41
CA ARG A 38 -0.52 -4.52 12.58
C ARG A 38 -0.64 -5.15 11.20
N GLU A 39 0.17 -6.16 10.96
CA GLU A 39 0.16 -6.86 9.68
C GLU A 39 -0.94 -7.90 9.63
N PRO A 40 -1.28 -8.40 8.43
CA PRO A 40 -2.32 -9.41 8.31
C PRO A 40 -1.99 -10.68 9.08
N LEU A 41 -3.04 -11.40 9.46
CA LEU A 41 -2.88 -12.68 10.11
C LEU A 41 -2.19 -13.65 9.16
N ARG A 42 -1.32 -14.47 9.69
CA ARG A 42 -0.68 -15.51 8.90
C ARG A 42 -0.45 -16.75 9.76
N TRP A 43 -0.32 -17.86 9.09
CA TRP A 43 -0.09 -19.12 9.78
C TRP A 43 1.40 -19.38 9.92
N LEU A 44 1.80 -19.81 11.11
CA LEU A 44 3.13 -20.29 11.36
C LEU A 44 2.95 -21.67 11.94
N GLY A 45 3.03 -22.68 11.08
CA GLY A 45 2.74 -24.03 11.51
C GLY A 45 1.28 -24.11 11.91
N ASP A 46 1.02 -24.46 13.18
CA ASP A 46 -0.33 -24.57 13.68
C ASP A 46 -0.83 -23.30 14.33
N THR A 47 -0.03 -22.26 14.36
CA THR A 47 -0.35 -21.04 15.08
C THR A 47 -0.64 -19.90 14.13
N VAL A 48 -1.67 -19.12 14.44
CA VAL A 48 -2.00 -17.92 13.69
C VAL A 48 -1.37 -16.75 14.41
N VAL A 49 -0.62 -15.93 13.68
CA VAL A 49 0.03 -14.76 14.27
C VAL A 49 -0.33 -13.51 13.50
N ALA A 50 -0.38 -12.39 14.20
CA ALA A 50 -0.58 -11.08 13.60
C ALA A 50 0.60 -10.22 14.06
N PRO A 51 1.63 -10.08 13.22
CA PRO A 51 2.78 -9.29 13.63
C PRO A 51 2.38 -7.85 13.93
N VAL A 52 2.90 -7.31 15.01
CA VAL A 52 2.61 -5.93 15.42
C VAL A 52 3.93 -5.23 15.67
N ALA A 53 4.06 -4.03 15.16
CA ALA A 53 5.24 -3.21 15.37
C ALA A 53 4.83 -1.82 15.79
N THR A 54 5.55 -1.24 16.75
CA THR A 54 5.33 0.15 17.14
C THR A 54 6.47 0.95 16.57
N LEU A 55 6.13 1.96 15.79
CA LEU A 55 7.13 2.79 15.14
C LEU A 55 7.03 4.23 15.64
N SER A 56 8.17 4.80 15.99
CA SER A 56 8.25 6.19 16.35
C SER A 56 8.88 6.98 15.22
N GLU A 57 8.89 8.29 15.34
CA GLU A 57 9.39 9.17 14.31
C GLU A 57 10.80 8.77 13.88
N GLY A 58 11.03 8.71 12.59
CA GLY A 58 12.31 8.33 12.01
C GLY A 58 12.50 6.84 11.84
N ARG A 59 11.61 6.03 12.39
CA ARG A 59 11.74 4.57 12.25
C ARG A 59 11.02 4.09 11.02
N SER A 60 11.47 2.97 10.50
CA SER A 60 10.83 2.37 9.36
C SER A 60 10.62 0.88 9.59
N HIS A 61 9.67 0.31 8.88
CA HIS A 61 9.30 -1.08 9.00
C HIS A 61 8.97 -1.61 7.62
N ARG A 62 9.58 -2.71 7.25
CA ARG A 62 9.33 -3.33 5.96
C ARG A 62 8.35 -4.46 6.14
N LEU A 63 7.27 -4.45 5.37
CA LEU A 63 6.27 -5.50 5.43
C LEU A 63 6.80 -6.75 4.76
N GLN A 64 6.60 -7.89 5.40
CA GLN A 64 7.03 -9.16 4.83
C GLN A 64 5.95 -9.73 3.94
N ASN A 65 4.70 -9.54 4.32
CA ASN A 65 3.58 -10.07 3.56
C ASN A 65 2.63 -8.95 3.19
N GLY A 66 2.07 -9.05 2.00
CA GLY A 66 1.08 -8.08 1.57
C GLY A 66 -0.29 -8.41 2.15
N GLY A 67 -1.20 -7.48 2.03
CA GLY A 67 -2.58 -7.66 2.48
C GLY A 67 -3.08 -6.43 3.20
N TRP A 68 -4.12 -6.58 3.99
CA TRP A 68 -4.72 -5.48 4.75
C TRP A 68 -3.91 -5.22 6.00
N VAL A 69 -3.39 -4.01 6.09
CA VAL A 69 -2.55 -3.59 7.22
C VAL A 69 -3.31 -2.55 8.02
N GLU A 70 -3.26 -2.66 9.34
CA GLU A 70 -3.90 -1.71 10.22
C GLU A 70 -2.85 -0.73 10.74
N LEU A 71 -3.12 0.55 10.62
CA LEU A 71 -2.24 1.61 11.12
C LEU A 71 -3.02 2.41 12.13
N ARG A 72 -2.46 2.61 13.31
CA ARG A 72 -3.13 3.34 14.37
C ARG A 72 -2.19 4.38 14.97
N ALA A 73 -2.65 5.62 15.05
CA ALA A 73 -1.88 6.67 15.65
C ALA A 73 -1.94 6.56 17.17
N LEU A 74 -0.78 6.65 17.82
CA LEU A 74 -0.71 6.57 19.27
C LEU A 74 -0.76 7.92 19.94
N GLY A 75 -0.34 8.96 19.28
CA GLY A 75 -0.33 10.30 19.87
C GLY A 75 -1.39 11.17 19.24
N ASP A 76 -1.12 12.47 19.22
CA ASP A 76 -2.07 13.43 18.68
C ASP A 76 -2.26 13.28 17.20
N SER A 77 -1.21 13.00 16.49
CA SER A 77 -1.29 12.79 15.05
C SER A 77 -0.04 12.03 14.61
N ALA A 78 -0.10 11.47 13.43
CA ALA A 78 1.04 10.75 12.87
C ALA A 78 1.04 10.92 11.37
N GLU A 79 2.24 10.96 10.80
CA GLU A 79 2.39 10.98 9.35
C GLU A 79 3.26 9.80 8.97
N ILE A 80 2.77 9.00 8.02
CA ILE A 80 3.43 7.80 7.59
C ILE A 80 3.71 7.90 6.11
N ARG A 81 4.91 7.57 5.70
CA ARG A 81 5.27 7.48 4.29
C ARG A 81 5.40 6.02 3.92
N SER A 82 4.69 5.64 2.87
CA SER A 82 4.76 4.27 2.37
C SER A 82 5.59 4.27 1.10
N HIS A 83 6.63 3.47 1.07
CA HIS A 83 7.50 3.37 -0.09
C HIS A 83 7.37 1.96 -0.65
N ARG A 84 6.87 1.86 -1.86
CA ARG A 84 6.71 0.58 -2.51
C ARG A 84 7.66 0.51 -3.69
N PRO A 85 8.65 -0.39 -3.66
CA PRO A 85 9.52 -0.56 -4.81
C PRO A 85 8.74 -1.23 -5.93
N VAL A 86 8.89 -0.71 -7.13
CA VAL A 86 8.22 -1.28 -8.29
C VAL A 86 9.29 -1.81 -9.21
N SER A 87 9.27 -3.13 -9.43
CA SER A 87 10.24 -3.74 -10.34
C SER A 87 9.83 -3.40 -11.77
N ALA A 88 10.77 -3.55 -12.69
CA ALA A 88 10.48 -3.31 -14.09
C ALA A 88 9.33 -4.19 -14.57
N VAL A 89 9.32 -5.43 -14.14
CA VAL A 89 8.27 -6.36 -14.54
C VAL A 89 6.92 -5.89 -14.03
N TYR A 90 6.87 -5.47 -12.78
CA TYR A 90 5.63 -5.00 -12.19
C TYR A 90 5.15 -3.72 -12.89
N ALA A 91 6.07 -2.83 -13.21
CA ALA A 91 5.72 -1.60 -13.90
C ALA A 91 5.12 -1.90 -15.28
N VAL A 92 5.68 -2.86 -15.99
CA VAL A 92 5.16 -3.26 -17.29
C VAL A 92 3.76 -3.85 -17.12
N TYR A 93 3.57 -4.67 -16.12
CA TYR A 93 2.28 -5.30 -15.88
C TYR A 93 1.22 -4.23 -15.55
N ALA A 94 1.57 -3.28 -14.72
CA ALA A 94 0.65 -2.22 -14.36
C ALA A 94 0.29 -1.34 -15.58
N ALA A 95 1.29 -1.05 -16.41
CA ALA A 95 1.06 -0.29 -17.62
C ALA A 95 0.15 -1.05 -18.58
N TRP A 96 0.36 -2.36 -18.68
CA TRP A 96 -0.46 -3.20 -19.52
C TRP A 96 -1.91 -3.19 -19.06
N GLN A 97 -2.14 -3.27 -17.77
CA GLN A 97 -3.49 -3.21 -17.24
C GLN A 97 -4.16 -1.88 -17.54
N THR A 98 -3.41 -0.82 -17.44
CA THR A 98 -3.94 0.51 -17.75
C THR A 98 -4.35 0.61 -19.21
N LEU A 99 -3.50 0.12 -20.09
CA LEU A 99 -3.81 0.12 -21.49
C LEU A 99 -5.03 -0.74 -21.80
N TRP A 100 -5.10 -1.86 -21.14
CA TRP A 100 -6.22 -2.77 -21.34
C TRP A 100 -7.52 -2.10 -20.93
N ARG A 101 -7.52 -1.38 -19.83
CA ARG A 101 -8.72 -0.67 -19.42
C ARG A 101 -9.13 0.38 -20.44
N ARG A 102 -8.17 1.11 -20.91
CA ARG A 102 -8.48 2.13 -21.92
C ARG A 102 -9.03 1.50 -23.16
N ALA A 103 -8.44 0.40 -23.57
CA ALA A 103 -8.88 -0.28 -24.75
C ALA A 103 -10.31 -0.76 -24.63
N THR A 104 -10.71 -1.20 -23.45
CA THR A 104 -12.06 -1.67 -23.29
C THR A 104 -13.05 -0.53 -23.15
N GLN A 105 -12.66 0.52 -22.48
CA GLN A 105 -13.57 1.64 -22.30
C GLN A 105 -13.71 2.48 -23.55
N GLY A 106 -12.61 2.80 -24.17
CA GLY A 106 -12.63 3.61 -25.35
C GLY A 106 -13.39 2.99 -26.51
N PRO A 107 -13.07 1.78 -26.89
CA PRO A 107 -13.76 1.14 -27.99
C PRO A 107 -15.25 0.99 -27.74
N LEU A 108 -15.62 0.71 -26.54
CA LEU A 108 -17.03 0.58 -26.24
C LEU A 108 -17.76 1.87 -26.48
N GLN A 109 -17.21 2.94 -26.04
CA GLN A 109 -17.81 4.23 -26.26
C GLN A 109 -17.91 4.56 -27.72
N HIS A 110 -16.88 4.22 -28.44
CA HIS A 110 -16.91 4.45 -29.85
C HIS A 110 -17.96 3.62 -30.52
N THR A 111 -18.09 2.41 -30.14
CA THR A 111 -19.07 1.54 -30.70
C THR A 111 -20.44 2.09 -30.49
N ASP A 112 -20.65 2.62 -29.35
CA ASP A 112 -21.95 3.22 -29.08
C ASP A 112 -22.19 4.33 -30.02
N LYS A 113 -21.19 5.10 -30.34
CA LYS A 113 -21.39 6.19 -31.18
C LYS A 113 -21.54 5.79 -32.56
N LYS A 114 -21.16 4.65 -32.95
CA LYS A 114 -21.28 4.28 -34.22
C LYS A 114 -22.53 3.81 -34.42
N PRO A 115 -23.37 4.35 -34.51
CA PRO A 115 -24.62 3.92 -34.64
C PRO A 115 -24.66 3.27 -35.79
N ALA A 116 -24.17 3.32 -36.21
CA ALA A 116 -24.25 2.77 -37.33
C ALA A 116 -24.84 2.33 -37.91
#